data_4229e9df9049c32c2b9d089f06e6822c
#
_entry.id   4229e9df9049c32c2b9d089f06e6822c
#
_cell.length_a   1.000
_cell.length_b   1.000
_cell.length_c   1.000
_cell.angle_alpha   90.00
_cell.angle_beta   90.00
_cell.angle_gamma   90.00
#
_symmetry.space_group_name_H-M   'P 1'
#
loop_
_entity.id
_entity.type
_entity.pdbx_description
1 polymer ?
#
loop_
_entity_poly.entity_id
_entity_poly.type
_entity_poly.pdbx_seq_one_letter_code
_entity_poly.pdbx_strand_id
1 'polypeptide(L)'
;MKAKFKLILILVGLTAMLSSCRTSAPRLDYQALARASILLGVDINMEDNHKLYLEAANWIGTPYRGGGDSKRGTDCSGMVYQIYRKVYRIQVPRNTEALKSRSNKIAKRNLKEGDLLFFTSNRSKRKVAHVGIYLKNGKFIHASTSKGVIVSRLSEDYYNRHWICGGRIR
;
A
#
# COMPACT_ATOMS: atom_id res chain seq x y z
N MET A 1 -63.58 -16.31 -12.22
CA MET A 1 -62.78 -15.11 -12.35
C MET A 1 -61.78 -14.94 -11.18
N LYS A 2 -62.21 -15.07 -9.92
CA LYS A 2 -61.35 -14.85 -8.72
C LYS A 2 -60.10 -15.79 -8.63
N ALA A 3 -60.20 -17.06 -9.07
CA ALA A 3 -59.10 -18.02 -9.03
C ALA A 3 -57.99 -17.71 -10.06
N LYS A 4 -58.33 -17.30 -11.27
CA LYS A 4 -57.35 -16.91 -12.32
C LYS A 4 -56.60 -15.64 -11.94
N PHE A 5 -57.24 -14.70 -11.26
CA PHE A 5 -56.62 -13.46 -10.79
C PHE A 5 -55.59 -13.72 -9.67
N LYS A 6 -55.90 -14.65 -8.73
CA LYS A 6 -54.97 -15.08 -7.68
C LYS A 6 -53.73 -15.78 -8.26
N LEU A 7 -53.90 -16.61 -9.29
CA LEU A 7 -52.79 -17.31 -9.94
C LEU A 7 -51.83 -16.33 -10.65
N ILE A 8 -52.37 -15.30 -11.32
CA ILE A 8 -51.58 -14.27 -11.98
C ILE A 8 -50.81 -13.44 -10.96
N LEU A 9 -51.38 -13.08 -9.82
CA LEU A 9 -50.68 -12.35 -8.75
C LEU A 9 -49.56 -13.18 -8.13
N ILE A 10 -49.72 -14.49 -7.98
CA ILE A 10 -48.64 -15.39 -7.48
C ILE A 10 -47.54 -15.51 -8.52
N LEU A 11 -47.86 -15.61 -9.81
CA LEU A 11 -46.85 -15.68 -10.87
C LEU A 11 -46.02 -14.38 -10.98
N VAL A 12 -46.66 -13.21 -10.86
CA VAL A 12 -45.98 -11.90 -10.88
C VAL A 12 -45.12 -11.71 -9.62
N GLY A 13 -45.56 -12.18 -8.45
CA GLY A 13 -44.78 -12.16 -7.22
C GLY A 13 -43.54 -13.06 -7.29
N LEU A 14 -43.65 -14.21 -7.97
CA LEU A 14 -42.53 -15.15 -8.09
C LEU A 14 -41.45 -14.64 -9.07
N THR A 15 -41.81 -13.88 -10.11
CA THR A 15 -40.88 -13.28 -11.05
C THR A 15 -40.08 -12.10 -10.44
N ALA A 16 -40.68 -11.37 -9.48
CA ALA A 16 -40.01 -10.26 -8.79
C ALA A 16 -38.88 -10.72 -7.84
N MET A 17 -38.93 -11.98 -7.37
CA MET A 17 -37.90 -12.54 -6.50
C MET A 17 -36.60 -12.95 -7.23
N LEU A 18 -36.59 -12.95 -8.57
CA LEU A 18 -35.40 -13.30 -9.37
C LEU A 18 -34.55 -12.10 -9.72
N SER A 19 -34.87 -10.90 -9.25
CA SER A 19 -33.98 -9.74 -9.30
C SER A 19 -32.90 -9.86 -8.22
N SER A 20 -32.12 -10.95 -8.27
CA SER A 20 -30.90 -11.10 -7.50
C SER A 20 -29.95 -9.99 -7.89
N CYS A 21 -29.70 -9.04 -7.00
CA CYS A 21 -28.60 -8.08 -7.13
C CYS A 21 -27.33 -8.88 -7.42
N ARG A 22 -26.91 -8.92 -8.67
CA ARG A 22 -25.55 -9.36 -9.02
C ARG A 22 -24.59 -8.31 -8.46
N THR A 23 -24.19 -8.47 -7.21
CA THR A 23 -22.95 -7.88 -6.72
C THR A 23 -21.82 -8.53 -7.51
N SER A 24 -21.44 -7.90 -8.63
CA SER A 24 -20.25 -8.31 -9.34
C SER A 24 -19.07 -8.16 -8.36
N ALA A 25 -18.47 -9.29 -7.97
CA ALA A 25 -17.21 -9.26 -7.25
C ALA A 25 -16.24 -8.33 -8.02
N PRO A 26 -15.48 -7.45 -7.34
CA PRO A 26 -14.57 -6.56 -8.02
C PRO A 26 -13.62 -7.40 -8.89
N ARG A 27 -13.74 -7.25 -10.20
CA ARG A 27 -12.86 -7.92 -11.16
C ARG A 27 -11.43 -7.45 -10.89
N LEU A 28 -10.55 -8.39 -10.65
CA LEU A 28 -9.12 -8.12 -10.53
C LEU A 28 -8.62 -7.57 -11.87
N ASP A 29 -8.04 -6.37 -11.85
CA ASP A 29 -7.44 -5.75 -13.05
C ASP A 29 -6.02 -6.29 -13.24
N TYR A 30 -5.91 -7.39 -13.99
CA TYR A 30 -4.64 -8.02 -14.31
C TYR A 30 -3.70 -7.12 -15.10
N GLN A 31 -4.23 -6.22 -15.94
CA GLN A 31 -3.40 -5.28 -16.69
C GLN A 31 -2.77 -4.23 -15.77
N ALA A 32 -3.55 -3.71 -14.81
CA ALA A 32 -3.01 -2.79 -13.81
C ALA A 32 -1.95 -3.46 -12.92
N LEU A 33 -2.15 -4.73 -12.53
CA LEU A 33 -1.17 -5.50 -11.77
C LEU A 33 0.11 -5.76 -12.57
N ALA A 34 0.00 -6.12 -13.85
CA ALA A 34 1.17 -6.31 -14.72
C ALA A 34 1.98 -5.01 -14.87
N ARG A 35 1.32 -3.87 -15.06
CA ARG A 35 1.99 -2.55 -15.08
C ARG A 35 2.65 -2.23 -13.75
N ALA A 36 1.98 -2.49 -12.63
CA ALA A 36 2.54 -2.28 -11.29
C ALA A 36 3.76 -3.17 -11.06
N SER A 37 3.72 -4.44 -11.48
CA SER A 37 4.84 -5.38 -11.43
C SER A 37 6.07 -4.83 -12.16
N ILE A 38 5.90 -4.32 -13.37
CA ILE A 38 6.98 -3.71 -14.16
C ILE A 38 7.53 -2.46 -13.47
N LEU A 39 6.66 -1.52 -13.05
CA LEU A 39 7.06 -0.25 -12.43
C LEU A 39 7.81 -0.44 -11.12
N LEU A 40 7.37 -1.41 -10.31
CA LEU A 40 7.98 -1.71 -9.00
C LEU A 40 9.15 -2.70 -9.13
N GLY A 41 9.28 -3.36 -10.29
CA GLY A 41 10.26 -4.41 -10.52
C GLY A 41 10.08 -5.61 -9.59
N VAL A 42 8.84 -5.98 -9.23
CA VAL A 42 8.50 -7.12 -8.37
C VAL A 42 7.46 -8.01 -9.04
N ASP A 43 7.57 -9.31 -8.88
CA ASP A 43 6.53 -10.24 -9.32
C ASP A 43 5.37 -10.20 -8.32
N ILE A 44 4.19 -9.82 -8.80
CA ILE A 44 2.98 -9.74 -7.98
C ILE A 44 2.16 -11.02 -8.20
N ASN A 45 2.02 -11.82 -7.14
CA ASN A 45 1.30 -13.08 -7.14
C ASN A 45 -0.14 -12.91 -6.63
N MET A 46 -0.95 -13.95 -6.77
CA MET A 46 -2.37 -13.90 -6.35
C MET A 46 -2.56 -13.74 -4.84
N GLU A 47 -1.62 -14.21 -4.03
CA GLU A 47 -1.64 -14.11 -2.56
C GLU A 47 -1.15 -12.76 -2.04
N ASP A 48 -0.54 -11.95 -2.90
CA ASP A 48 0.03 -10.64 -2.52
C ASP A 48 -1.09 -9.60 -2.26
N ASN A 49 -0.77 -8.57 -1.50
CA ASN A 49 -1.67 -7.46 -1.27
C ASN A 49 -1.76 -6.54 -2.50
N HIS A 50 -2.58 -6.91 -3.48
CA HIS A 50 -2.75 -6.17 -4.73
C HIS A 50 -3.03 -4.68 -4.53
N LYS A 51 -3.80 -4.30 -3.48
CA LYS A 51 -4.08 -2.90 -3.18
C LYS A 51 -2.80 -2.13 -2.84
N LEU A 52 -1.88 -2.75 -2.10
CA LEU A 52 -0.59 -2.14 -1.78
C LEU A 52 0.24 -1.92 -3.04
N TYR A 53 0.38 -2.93 -3.88
CA TYR A 53 1.22 -2.82 -5.09
C TYR A 53 0.67 -1.83 -6.10
N LEU A 54 -0.64 -1.82 -6.33
CA LEU A 54 -1.29 -0.84 -7.20
C LEU A 54 -1.12 0.59 -6.68
N GLU A 55 -1.29 0.79 -5.36
CA GLU A 55 -1.10 2.12 -4.78
C GLU A 55 0.38 2.51 -4.77
N ALA A 56 1.31 1.61 -4.45
CA ALA A 56 2.74 1.87 -4.50
C ALA A 56 3.18 2.26 -5.92
N ALA A 57 2.78 1.50 -6.94
CA ALA A 57 3.07 1.81 -8.35
C ALA A 57 2.55 3.19 -8.75
N ASN A 58 1.37 3.55 -8.27
CA ASN A 58 0.78 4.87 -8.50
C ASN A 58 1.60 6.02 -7.90
N TRP A 59 2.45 5.79 -6.89
CA TRP A 59 3.34 6.79 -6.29
C TRP A 59 4.67 6.95 -7.02
N ILE A 60 5.11 6.00 -7.82
CA ILE A 60 6.39 6.06 -8.54
C ILE A 60 6.51 7.36 -9.35
N GLY A 61 7.68 8.00 -9.27
CA GLY A 61 7.99 9.25 -9.95
C GLY A 61 7.43 10.52 -9.30
N THR A 62 6.63 10.42 -8.22
CA THR A 62 6.18 11.60 -7.47
C THR A 62 7.39 12.36 -6.94
N PRO A 63 7.52 13.70 -7.20
CA PRO A 63 8.66 14.48 -6.75
C PRO A 63 8.80 14.51 -5.23
N TYR A 64 10.04 14.67 -4.74
CA TYR A 64 10.28 14.90 -3.32
C TYR A 64 9.90 16.34 -2.95
N ARG A 65 9.14 16.48 -1.85
CA ARG A 65 8.83 17.77 -1.23
C ARG A 65 8.76 17.60 0.28
N GLY A 66 9.65 18.28 1.02
CA GLY A 66 9.62 18.26 2.49
C GLY A 66 8.25 18.75 3.01
N GLY A 67 7.65 17.98 3.93
CA GLY A 67 6.30 18.23 4.45
C GLY A 67 5.16 17.92 3.49
N GLY A 68 5.43 17.53 2.23
CA GLY A 68 4.41 17.19 1.24
C GLY A 68 3.80 15.81 1.48
N ASP A 69 2.55 15.62 1.02
CA ASP A 69 1.81 14.37 1.12
C ASP A 69 0.86 14.12 -0.06
N SER A 70 1.19 14.67 -1.22
CA SER A 70 0.38 14.55 -2.43
C SER A 70 1.21 14.14 -3.65
N LYS A 71 0.53 13.84 -4.77
CA LYS A 71 1.19 13.56 -6.05
C LYS A 71 1.95 14.75 -6.64
N ARG A 72 1.69 15.97 -6.18
CA ARG A 72 2.46 17.16 -6.55
C ARG A 72 3.80 17.29 -5.81
N GLY A 73 4.02 16.43 -4.82
CA GLY A 73 5.22 16.33 -4.03
C GLY A 73 4.97 15.72 -2.66
N THR A 74 5.88 14.84 -2.24
CA THR A 74 5.75 14.12 -0.97
C THR A 74 7.11 13.96 -0.30
N ASP A 75 7.13 13.88 1.04
CA ASP A 75 8.25 13.33 1.78
C ASP A 75 8.03 11.85 2.14
N CYS A 76 8.99 11.23 2.78
CA CYS A 76 8.95 9.81 3.11
C CYS A 76 7.76 9.46 4.02
N SER A 77 7.50 10.24 5.06
CA SER A 77 6.39 10.02 5.98
C SER A 77 5.03 10.38 5.38
N GLY A 78 5.00 11.33 4.42
CA GLY A 78 3.80 11.70 3.66
C GLY A 78 3.32 10.61 2.75
N MET A 79 4.24 10.02 1.99
CA MET A 79 3.93 8.86 1.17
C MET A 79 3.40 7.69 2.03
N VAL A 80 4.06 7.38 3.15
CA VAL A 80 3.62 6.34 4.08
C VAL A 80 2.21 6.64 4.59
N TYR A 81 1.94 7.86 5.06
CA TYR A 81 0.63 8.28 5.54
C TYR A 81 -0.47 8.04 4.50
N GLN A 82 -0.26 8.45 3.26
CA GLN A 82 -1.26 8.33 2.21
C GLN A 82 -1.48 6.88 1.79
N ILE A 83 -0.42 6.08 1.64
CA ILE A 83 -0.53 4.65 1.30
C ILE A 83 -1.27 3.91 2.41
N TYR A 84 -0.91 4.11 3.69
CA TYR A 84 -1.57 3.45 4.80
C TYR A 84 -3.05 3.82 4.91
N ARG A 85 -3.37 5.10 4.76
CA ARG A 85 -4.75 5.58 4.75
C ARG A 85 -5.57 4.94 3.63
N LYS A 86 -5.02 4.83 2.43
CA LYS A 86 -5.74 4.33 1.25
C LYS A 86 -5.86 2.81 1.23
N VAL A 87 -4.76 2.11 1.53
CA VAL A 87 -4.69 0.64 1.44
C VAL A 87 -5.28 -0.05 2.65
N TYR A 88 -4.86 0.39 3.86
CA TYR A 88 -5.20 -0.27 5.13
C TYR A 88 -6.31 0.42 5.90
N ARG A 89 -6.74 1.63 5.48
CA ARG A 89 -7.70 2.48 6.22
C ARG A 89 -7.20 2.88 7.60
N ILE A 90 -5.88 2.92 7.80
CA ILE A 90 -5.22 3.28 9.06
C ILE A 90 -4.63 4.68 8.91
N GLN A 91 -4.95 5.57 9.86
CA GLN A 91 -4.27 6.86 10.02
C GLN A 91 -3.01 6.66 10.85
N VAL A 92 -1.86 6.99 10.25
CA VAL A 92 -0.55 6.88 10.88
C VAL A 92 0.06 8.27 11.12
N PRO A 93 1.03 8.43 12.05
CA PRO A 93 1.72 9.70 12.25
C PRO A 93 2.43 10.21 10.99
N ARG A 94 2.57 11.55 10.89
CA ARG A 94 3.24 12.25 9.78
C ARG A 94 4.74 12.48 10.00
N ASN A 95 5.33 11.90 11.01
CA ASN A 95 6.78 11.97 11.23
C ASN A 95 7.38 10.60 11.52
N THR A 96 8.65 10.43 11.17
CA THR A 96 9.35 9.14 11.19
C THR A 96 9.55 8.57 12.60
N GLU A 97 9.82 9.41 13.60
CA GLU A 97 9.99 8.97 14.98
C GLU A 97 8.67 8.45 15.58
N ALA A 98 7.57 9.18 15.37
CA ALA A 98 6.26 8.75 15.83
C ALA A 98 5.76 7.49 15.09
N LEU A 99 6.07 7.36 13.80
CA LEU A 99 5.81 6.13 13.04
C LEU A 99 6.54 4.94 13.67
N LYS A 100 7.83 5.10 13.99
CA LYS A 100 8.63 4.05 14.63
C LYS A 100 8.08 3.71 16.02
N SER A 101 7.77 4.71 16.83
CA SER A 101 7.23 4.50 18.19
C SER A 101 5.88 3.79 18.21
N ARG A 102 5.04 4.03 17.18
CA ARG A 102 3.74 3.35 17.02
C ARG A 102 3.85 1.94 16.42
N SER A 103 5.02 1.57 15.89
CA SER A 103 5.21 0.29 15.21
C SER A 103 5.74 -0.78 16.16
N ASN A 104 5.24 -2.01 16.04
CA ASN A 104 5.88 -3.18 16.63
C ASN A 104 7.16 -3.50 15.87
N LYS A 105 8.30 -3.56 16.56
CA LYS A 105 9.62 -3.82 15.96
C LYS A 105 9.65 -5.19 15.27
N ILE A 106 10.12 -5.22 14.02
CA ILE A 106 10.27 -6.43 13.20
C ILE A 106 11.74 -6.60 12.81
N ALA A 107 12.26 -7.82 12.97
CA ALA A 107 13.59 -8.18 12.48
C ALA A 107 13.60 -8.27 10.94
N LYS A 108 14.74 -7.98 10.31
CA LYS A 108 14.89 -7.95 8.83
C LYS A 108 14.41 -9.25 8.16
N ARG A 109 14.68 -10.41 8.77
CA ARG A 109 14.27 -11.74 8.26
C ARG A 109 12.76 -12.01 8.32
N ASN A 110 12.01 -11.25 9.14
CA ASN A 110 10.57 -11.43 9.37
C ASN A 110 9.73 -10.36 8.68
N LEU A 111 10.34 -9.56 7.79
CA LEU A 111 9.64 -8.53 7.03
C LEU A 111 8.58 -9.15 6.12
N LYS A 112 7.42 -8.50 6.11
CA LYS A 112 6.30 -8.80 5.21
C LYS A 112 5.89 -7.54 4.47
N GLU A 113 5.23 -7.70 3.33
CA GLU A 113 4.70 -6.58 2.56
C GLU A 113 3.86 -5.63 3.44
N GLY A 114 4.04 -4.34 3.22
CA GLY A 114 3.41 -3.30 4.01
C GLY A 114 4.17 -2.92 5.29
N ASP A 115 5.15 -3.71 5.78
CA ASP A 115 5.96 -3.30 6.93
C ASP A 115 6.74 -2.00 6.64
N LEU A 116 6.86 -1.17 7.65
CA LEU A 116 7.68 0.04 7.60
C LEU A 116 9.16 -0.32 7.77
N LEU A 117 10.02 0.40 7.09
CA LEU A 117 11.47 0.26 7.18
C LEU A 117 12.05 1.58 7.66
N PHE A 118 12.81 1.55 8.75
CA PHE A 118 13.38 2.74 9.36
C PHE A 118 14.89 2.79 9.18
N PHE A 119 15.38 3.98 8.79
CA PHE A 119 16.79 4.21 8.51
C PHE A 119 17.28 5.48 9.21
N THR A 120 18.58 5.48 9.55
CA THR A 120 19.33 6.69 9.90
C THR A 120 19.73 7.46 8.63
N SER A 121 20.59 8.46 8.76
CA SER A 121 21.25 9.15 7.64
C SER A 121 22.69 9.47 7.97
N ASN A 122 23.47 9.90 6.95
CA ASN A 122 24.83 10.38 7.15
C ASN A 122 24.91 11.57 8.15
N ARG A 123 23.86 12.40 8.23
CA ARG A 123 23.79 13.55 9.15
C ARG A 123 23.40 13.16 10.58
N SER A 124 22.74 12.04 10.78
CA SER A 124 22.32 11.58 12.10
C SER A 124 22.32 10.05 12.17
N LYS A 125 23.27 9.50 12.89
CA LYS A 125 23.37 8.06 13.13
C LYS A 125 22.49 7.55 14.28
N ARG A 126 21.85 8.46 15.04
CA ARG A 126 21.05 8.11 16.23
C ARG A 126 19.54 8.27 16.04
N LYS A 127 19.11 9.18 15.15
CA LYS A 127 17.68 9.47 14.93
C LYS A 127 17.16 8.79 13.68
N VAL A 128 15.88 8.44 13.68
CA VAL A 128 15.20 7.99 12.45
C VAL A 128 15.12 9.15 11.47
N ALA A 129 15.81 9.04 10.38
CA ALA A 129 15.87 10.09 9.36
C ALA A 129 15.01 9.77 8.13
N HIS A 130 14.66 8.49 7.95
CA HIS A 130 13.96 8.07 6.75
C HIS A 130 13.08 6.83 7.01
N VAL A 131 12.00 6.72 6.24
CA VAL A 131 11.06 5.60 6.27
C VAL A 131 10.68 5.19 4.85
N GLY A 132 10.49 3.88 4.65
CA GLY A 132 9.91 3.31 3.44
C GLY A 132 8.89 2.23 3.78
N ILE A 133 8.24 1.67 2.76
CA ILE A 133 7.30 0.54 2.88
C ILE A 133 7.90 -0.66 2.17
N TYR A 134 8.05 -1.75 2.90
CA TYR A 134 8.52 -3.01 2.35
C TYR A 134 7.52 -3.59 1.36
N LEU A 135 8.01 -4.05 0.24
CA LEU A 135 7.23 -4.76 -0.77
C LEU A 135 7.49 -6.27 -0.63
N LYS A 136 8.47 -6.80 -1.34
CA LYS A 136 8.92 -8.19 -1.25
C LYS A 136 10.34 -8.34 -1.80
N ASN A 137 10.99 -9.48 -1.51
CA ASN A 137 12.32 -9.82 -2.05
C ASN A 137 13.39 -8.75 -1.79
N GLY A 138 13.36 -8.15 -0.58
CA GLY A 138 14.29 -7.10 -0.19
C GLY A 138 14.04 -5.74 -0.83
N LYS A 139 12.97 -5.56 -1.60
CA LYS A 139 12.60 -4.29 -2.23
C LYS A 139 11.62 -3.50 -1.38
N PHE A 140 11.70 -2.18 -1.45
CA PHE A 140 10.82 -1.26 -0.74
C PHE A 140 10.64 0.04 -1.52
N ILE A 141 9.48 0.67 -1.34
CA ILE A 141 9.18 1.98 -1.90
C ILE A 141 9.43 3.08 -0.87
N HIS A 142 10.01 4.20 -1.31
CA HIS A 142 10.28 5.36 -0.46
C HIS A 142 10.39 6.64 -1.28
N ALA A 143 10.28 7.81 -0.62
CA ALA A 143 10.52 9.11 -1.25
C ALA A 143 12.00 9.52 -1.06
N SER A 144 12.81 9.34 -2.10
CA SER A 144 14.20 9.81 -2.17
C SER A 144 14.25 11.33 -2.33
N THR A 145 15.12 12.00 -1.59
CA THR A 145 15.30 13.46 -1.68
C THR A 145 15.79 13.94 -3.05
N SER A 146 16.51 13.10 -3.79
CA SER A 146 17.10 13.45 -5.09
C SER A 146 16.33 12.88 -6.30
N LYS A 147 15.57 11.79 -6.11
CA LYS A 147 14.92 11.05 -7.21
C LYS A 147 13.39 11.00 -7.11
N GLY A 148 12.81 11.58 -6.04
CA GLY A 148 11.39 11.41 -5.76
C GLY A 148 11.05 10.00 -5.29
N VAL A 149 9.82 9.56 -5.53
CA VAL A 149 9.37 8.22 -5.11
C VAL A 149 9.90 7.15 -6.06
N ILE A 150 10.68 6.24 -5.50
CA ILE A 150 11.35 5.13 -6.19
C ILE A 150 11.26 3.84 -5.38
N VAL A 151 11.60 2.72 -6.02
CA VAL A 151 11.89 1.45 -5.36
C VAL A 151 13.40 1.30 -5.21
N SER A 152 13.84 0.87 -4.03
CA SER A 152 15.23 0.51 -3.70
C SER A 152 15.30 -0.88 -3.09
N ARG A 153 16.54 -1.40 -2.93
CA ARG A 153 16.81 -2.68 -2.28
C ARG A 153 17.46 -2.48 -0.92
N LEU A 154 17.09 -3.31 0.05
CA LEU A 154 17.72 -3.35 1.38
C LEU A 154 19.21 -3.78 1.32
N SER A 155 19.63 -4.40 0.22
CA SER A 155 21.01 -4.80 -0.03
C SER A 155 21.89 -3.67 -0.58
N GLU A 156 21.31 -2.55 -1.03
CA GLU A 156 22.10 -1.39 -1.46
C GLU A 156 22.90 -0.85 -0.26
N ASP A 157 24.18 -0.53 -0.48
CA ASP A 157 25.14 -0.13 0.56
C ASP A 157 24.62 0.96 1.48
N TYR A 158 23.96 1.97 0.93
CA TYR A 158 23.39 3.05 1.72
C TYR A 158 22.36 2.53 2.71
N TYR A 159 21.36 1.78 2.26
CA TYR A 159 20.27 1.29 3.12
C TYR A 159 20.72 0.20 4.08
N ASN A 160 21.68 -0.63 3.68
CA ASN A 160 22.26 -1.64 4.56
C ASN A 160 23.01 -0.99 5.74
N ARG A 161 23.81 0.05 5.48
CA ARG A 161 24.56 0.79 6.52
C ARG A 161 23.67 1.62 7.44
N HIS A 162 22.55 2.12 6.93
CA HIS A 162 21.64 3.00 7.67
C HIS A 162 20.44 2.29 8.28
N TRP A 163 20.35 0.98 8.15
CA TRP A 163 19.26 0.17 8.68
C TRP A 163 19.13 0.29 10.20
N ILE A 164 17.90 0.54 10.69
CA ILE A 164 17.55 0.52 12.13
C ILE A 164 16.75 -0.73 12.44
N CYS A 165 15.55 -0.83 11.91
CA CYS A 165 14.63 -1.95 12.11
C CYS A 165 13.47 -1.89 11.12
N GLY A 166 12.72 -2.98 11.01
CA GLY A 166 11.36 -2.98 10.49
C GLY A 166 10.36 -2.56 11.57
N GLY A 167 9.17 -2.15 11.16
CA GLY A 167 8.05 -1.83 12.03
C GLY A 167 6.73 -2.24 11.42
N ARG A 168 5.87 -2.89 12.21
CA ARG A 168 4.52 -3.28 11.78
C ARG A 168 3.46 -2.53 12.56
N ILE A 169 2.56 -1.86 11.85
CA ILE A 169 1.36 -1.23 12.40
C ILE A 169 0.16 -2.16 12.13
N ARG A 170 -0.63 -2.37 13.16
CA ARG A 170 -1.89 -3.12 13.10
C ARG A 170 -3.06 -2.22 13.42
#